data_c53af606ed01aaed769d0d5950c597da
#
_entry.id   c53af606ed01aaed769d0d5950c597da
#
_cell.length_a   1.000
_cell.length_b   1.000
_cell.length_c   1.000
_cell.angle_alpha   90.00
_cell.angle_beta   90.00
_cell.angle_gamma   90.00
#
_symmetry.space_group_name_H-M   'P 1'
#
loop_
_entity.id
_entity.type
_entity.pdbx_description
1 polymer ?
#
loop_
_entity_poly.entity_id
_entity_poly.type
_entity_poly.pdbx_seq_one_letter_code
_entity_poly.pdbx_strand_id
1 'polypeptide(L)'
;YVSVRLMFTLPKVFYEKMTVKEAIIYSLDKTRNYFWFYAWHLFLIIVKTNLFFYLPLIPLLSIQYIVDSLTQRESLLLAICNFVIIKNLHYMALTYFLVKFTSFLTGEELDIMPRREKDHIMRWGVMVCASIFFAIEGYNYLEAPVVNPPLVISHRGVSNGNGVQNTVESLEKTAQLKPDLIEMDIQETKDGQFVMMHDANLKGLAGINKTPQDLTLEELKQIDIHENGYETKISSFDDYLARANELHQKLLIEIKTSHKDSPQMMERFLDKYGAKIKVYGHQMQSLDYKVVEKVREYDKDIPVYFIL
;
A
#
# COMPACT_ATOMS: atom_id res chain seq x y z
N TYR A 1 13.53 -14.44 -26.25
CA TYR A 1 14.26 -14.90 -27.45
C TYR A 1 15.78 -14.90 -27.23
N VAL A 2 16.37 -13.74 -26.91
CA VAL A 2 17.84 -13.61 -26.74
C VAL A 2 18.41 -14.57 -25.70
N SER A 3 17.74 -14.70 -24.54
CA SER A 3 18.19 -15.58 -23.45
C SER A 3 18.34 -17.05 -23.88
N VAL A 4 17.42 -17.56 -24.68
CA VAL A 4 17.49 -18.95 -25.18
C VAL A 4 18.60 -19.08 -26.23
N ARG A 5 18.76 -18.07 -27.09
CA ARG A 5 19.78 -18.09 -28.15
C ARG A 5 21.21 -18.07 -27.61
N LEU A 6 21.43 -17.41 -26.47
CA LEU A 6 22.75 -17.23 -25.87
C LEU A 6 23.01 -18.12 -24.64
N MET A 7 22.11 -19.05 -24.32
CA MET A 7 22.15 -19.85 -23.09
C MET A 7 23.41 -20.71 -22.94
N PHE A 8 24.02 -21.16 -24.03
CA PHE A 8 25.24 -21.97 -24.02
C PHE A 8 26.51 -21.14 -23.99
N THR A 9 26.46 -19.81 -24.12
CA THR A 9 27.64 -18.94 -24.22
C THR A 9 28.51 -19.02 -22.96
N LEU A 10 27.92 -18.75 -21.79
CA LEU A 10 28.66 -18.76 -20.52
C LEU A 10 29.25 -20.15 -20.20
N PRO A 11 28.49 -21.25 -20.29
CA PRO A 11 29.05 -22.61 -20.11
C PRO A 11 30.27 -22.86 -20.97
N LYS A 12 30.22 -22.51 -22.25
CA LYS A 12 31.33 -22.75 -23.21
C LYS A 12 32.57 -21.91 -22.87
N VAL A 13 32.38 -20.67 -22.43
CA VAL A 13 33.51 -19.84 -21.98
C VAL A 13 34.14 -20.42 -20.71
N PHE A 14 33.36 -20.81 -19.71
CA PHE A 14 33.88 -21.22 -18.41
C PHE A 14 34.39 -22.66 -18.39
N TYR A 15 33.67 -23.62 -19.00
CA TYR A 15 34.04 -25.03 -18.92
C TYR A 15 34.98 -25.48 -20.08
N GLU A 16 34.79 -24.93 -21.28
CA GLU A 16 35.59 -25.31 -22.45
C GLU A 16 36.64 -24.28 -22.86
N LYS A 17 36.75 -23.16 -22.06
CA LYS A 17 37.73 -22.09 -22.27
C LYS A 17 37.69 -21.46 -23.66
N MET A 18 36.51 -21.48 -24.30
CA MET A 18 36.30 -20.81 -25.59
C MET A 18 36.39 -19.29 -25.42
N THR A 19 36.80 -18.58 -26.46
CA THR A 19 36.62 -17.14 -26.51
C THR A 19 35.14 -16.77 -26.53
N VAL A 20 34.79 -15.59 -26.00
CA VAL A 20 33.40 -15.11 -25.96
C VAL A 20 32.76 -15.15 -27.34
N LYS A 21 33.52 -14.75 -28.37
CA LYS A 21 33.02 -14.73 -29.76
C LYS A 21 32.69 -16.13 -30.26
N GLU A 22 33.58 -17.10 -30.08
CA GLU A 22 33.37 -18.51 -30.47
C GLU A 22 32.18 -19.11 -29.71
N ALA A 23 32.07 -18.84 -28.40
CA ALA A 23 30.97 -19.33 -27.58
C ALA A 23 29.60 -18.76 -28.00
N ILE A 24 29.55 -17.48 -28.41
CA ILE A 24 28.34 -16.86 -28.96
C ILE A 24 27.94 -17.57 -30.29
N ILE A 25 28.88 -17.72 -31.21
CA ILE A 25 28.63 -18.36 -32.49
C ILE A 25 28.12 -19.79 -32.27
N TYR A 26 28.78 -20.55 -31.41
CA TYR A 26 28.36 -21.89 -31.01
C TYR A 26 26.94 -21.91 -30.47
N SER A 27 26.62 -21.05 -29.55
CA SER A 27 25.27 -20.98 -28.92
C SER A 27 24.19 -20.63 -29.94
N LEU A 28 24.47 -19.67 -30.82
CA LEU A 28 23.53 -19.27 -31.88
C LEU A 28 23.30 -20.41 -32.90
N ASP A 29 24.35 -21.14 -33.28
CA ASP A 29 24.23 -22.25 -34.22
C ASP A 29 23.51 -23.44 -33.59
N LYS A 30 23.90 -23.88 -32.40
CA LYS A 30 23.27 -24.96 -31.65
C LYS A 30 21.76 -24.73 -31.45
N THR A 31 21.34 -23.49 -31.21
CA THR A 31 19.94 -23.17 -30.96
C THR A 31 19.14 -22.81 -32.21
N ARG A 32 19.77 -22.70 -33.37
CA ARG A 32 19.16 -22.22 -34.62
C ARG A 32 17.92 -23.01 -35.04
N ASN A 33 18.05 -24.34 -35.09
CA ASN A 33 16.97 -25.24 -35.54
C ASN A 33 16.15 -25.84 -34.40
N TYR A 34 16.59 -25.68 -33.15
CA TYR A 34 15.99 -26.30 -31.96
C TYR A 34 15.52 -25.26 -30.94
N PHE A 35 15.24 -24.04 -31.40
CA PHE A 35 14.84 -22.94 -30.52
C PHE A 35 13.67 -23.30 -29.59
N TRP A 36 12.58 -23.83 -30.16
CA TRP A 36 11.38 -24.18 -29.40
C TRP A 36 11.61 -25.35 -28.44
N PHE A 37 12.48 -26.28 -28.79
CA PHE A 37 12.87 -27.36 -27.89
C PHE A 37 13.56 -26.82 -26.65
N TYR A 38 14.57 -25.96 -26.81
CA TYR A 38 15.30 -25.34 -25.69
C TYR A 38 14.41 -24.37 -24.88
N ALA A 39 13.59 -23.60 -25.56
CA ALA A 39 12.65 -22.67 -24.90
C ALA A 39 11.63 -23.42 -24.02
N TRP A 40 11.08 -24.55 -24.53
CA TRP A 40 10.14 -25.38 -23.79
C TRP A 40 10.76 -26.03 -22.55
N HIS A 41 11.95 -26.60 -22.69
CA HIS A 41 12.65 -27.22 -21.57
C HIS A 41 13.02 -26.18 -20.48
N LEU A 42 13.51 -25.03 -20.87
CA LEU A 42 13.77 -23.92 -19.94
C LEU A 42 12.48 -23.48 -19.26
N PHE A 43 11.41 -23.33 -19.99
CA PHE A 43 10.09 -23.02 -19.44
C PHE A 43 9.64 -24.04 -18.40
N LEU A 44 9.77 -25.33 -18.69
CA LEU A 44 9.42 -26.40 -17.75
C LEU A 44 10.27 -26.37 -16.47
N ILE A 45 11.57 -26.09 -16.58
CA ILE A 45 12.45 -25.94 -15.41
C ILE A 45 11.96 -24.78 -14.55
N ILE A 46 11.68 -23.63 -15.17
CA ILE A 46 11.16 -22.43 -14.46
C ILE A 46 9.81 -22.73 -13.80
N VAL A 47 8.87 -23.33 -14.52
CA VAL A 47 7.54 -23.67 -13.98
C VAL A 47 7.65 -24.62 -12.79
N LYS A 48 8.44 -25.71 -12.92
CA LYS A 48 8.63 -26.68 -11.82
C LYS A 48 9.29 -26.01 -10.59
N THR A 49 10.28 -25.15 -10.81
CA THR A 49 10.93 -24.40 -9.72
C THR A 49 9.93 -23.48 -9.01
N ASN A 50 9.12 -22.74 -9.76
CA ASN A 50 8.12 -21.86 -9.19
C ASN A 50 7.02 -22.64 -8.45
N LEU A 51 6.51 -23.72 -9.00
CA LEU A 51 5.54 -24.58 -8.32
C LEU A 51 6.12 -25.14 -7.01
N PHE A 52 7.37 -25.60 -7.03
CA PHE A 52 8.05 -26.10 -5.83
C PHE A 52 8.15 -25.01 -4.74
N PHE A 53 8.36 -23.76 -5.11
CA PHE A 53 8.46 -22.65 -4.17
C PHE A 53 7.09 -22.12 -3.73
N TYR A 54 6.19 -21.80 -4.67
CA TYR A 54 4.94 -21.10 -4.37
C TYR A 54 3.84 -21.98 -3.80
N LEU A 55 3.77 -23.26 -4.20
CA LEU A 55 2.69 -24.14 -3.77
C LEU A 55 2.64 -24.32 -2.23
N PRO A 56 3.77 -24.51 -1.51
CA PRO A 56 3.77 -24.60 -0.06
C PRO A 56 3.45 -23.28 0.65
N LEU A 57 3.56 -22.12 -0.02
CA LEU A 57 3.25 -20.83 0.62
C LEU A 57 1.75 -20.67 0.87
N ILE A 58 0.91 -21.29 0.06
CA ILE A 58 -0.55 -21.17 0.19
C ILE A 58 -1.01 -21.63 1.60
N PRO A 59 -0.73 -22.86 2.06
CA PRO A 59 -1.12 -23.27 3.40
C PRO A 59 -0.42 -22.48 4.50
N LEU A 60 0.86 -22.12 4.33
CA LEU A 60 1.59 -21.33 5.33
C LEU A 60 0.94 -19.98 5.58
N LEU A 61 0.66 -19.22 4.52
CA LEU A 61 0.03 -17.90 4.64
C LEU A 61 -1.43 -18.00 5.07
N SER A 62 -2.14 -19.08 4.67
CA SER A 62 -3.52 -19.31 5.13
C SER A 62 -3.57 -19.58 6.63
N ILE A 63 -2.64 -20.36 7.18
CA ILE A 63 -2.55 -20.63 8.63
C ILE A 63 -2.24 -19.33 9.37
N GLN A 64 -1.30 -18.51 8.89
CA GLN A 64 -1.00 -17.21 9.48
C GLN A 64 -2.26 -16.34 9.56
N TYR A 65 -2.95 -16.18 8.41
CA TYR A 65 -4.17 -15.39 8.34
C TYR A 65 -5.27 -15.87 9.31
N ILE A 66 -5.48 -17.19 9.39
CA ILE A 66 -6.48 -17.78 10.28
C ILE A 66 -6.11 -17.51 11.75
N VAL A 67 -4.86 -17.71 12.13
CA VAL A 67 -4.41 -17.49 13.53
C VAL A 67 -4.53 -16.02 13.91
N ASP A 68 -4.08 -15.10 13.05
CA ASP A 68 -4.16 -13.65 13.30
C ASP A 68 -5.62 -13.20 13.41
N SER A 69 -6.52 -13.72 12.54
CA SER A 69 -7.95 -13.44 12.58
C SER A 69 -8.65 -13.95 13.84
N LEU A 70 -8.29 -15.15 14.31
CA LEU A 70 -8.89 -15.75 15.49
C LEU A 70 -8.39 -15.12 16.80
N THR A 71 -7.12 -14.73 16.83
CA THR A 71 -6.50 -14.14 18.03
C THR A 71 -6.69 -12.63 18.12
N GLN A 72 -7.13 -11.98 17.02
CA GLN A 72 -7.16 -10.52 16.84
C GLN A 72 -5.80 -9.86 17.18
N ARG A 73 -4.72 -10.61 17.02
CA ARG A 73 -3.34 -10.18 17.27
C ARG A 73 -2.43 -10.81 16.24
N GLU A 74 -1.45 -10.06 15.81
CA GLU A 74 -0.38 -10.58 14.97
C GLU A 74 0.46 -11.57 15.77
N SER A 75 0.58 -12.80 15.29
CA SER A 75 1.41 -13.81 15.90
C SER A 75 2.85 -13.69 15.39
N LEU A 76 3.66 -12.89 16.08
CA LEU A 76 5.08 -12.68 15.74
C LEU A 76 5.85 -14.00 15.65
N LEU A 77 5.65 -14.92 16.59
CA LEU A 77 6.33 -16.21 16.58
C LEU A 77 6.00 -17.03 15.34
N LEU A 78 4.71 -17.09 14.95
CA LEU A 78 4.28 -17.78 13.74
C LEU A 78 4.82 -17.11 12.49
N ALA A 79 4.84 -15.76 12.44
CA ALA A 79 5.41 -15.00 11.35
C ALA A 79 6.92 -15.27 11.18
N ILE A 80 7.68 -15.33 12.27
CA ILE A 80 9.11 -15.69 12.24
C ILE A 80 9.29 -17.14 11.74
N CYS A 81 8.48 -18.10 12.21
CA CYS A 81 8.52 -19.48 11.73
C CYS A 81 8.25 -19.56 10.25
N ASN A 82 7.21 -18.86 9.76
CA ASN A 82 6.88 -18.79 8.34
C ASN A 82 8.02 -18.17 7.54
N PHE A 83 8.62 -17.10 8.03
CA PHE A 83 9.78 -16.45 7.39
C PHE A 83 10.94 -17.43 7.21
N VAL A 84 11.30 -18.18 8.26
CA VAL A 84 12.36 -19.21 8.21
C VAL A 84 12.03 -20.29 7.17
N ILE A 85 10.80 -20.78 7.15
CA ILE A 85 10.36 -21.81 6.18
C ILE A 85 10.44 -21.25 4.76
N ILE A 86 9.92 -20.06 4.52
CA ILE A 86 9.93 -19.39 3.20
C ILE A 86 11.35 -19.20 2.70
N LYS A 87 12.28 -18.73 3.54
CA LYS A 87 13.70 -18.57 3.18
C LYS A 87 14.35 -19.90 2.82
N ASN A 88 14.13 -20.95 3.61
CA ASN A 88 14.66 -22.28 3.29
C ASN A 88 14.07 -22.83 1.98
N LEU A 89 12.77 -22.71 1.74
CA LEU A 89 12.12 -23.09 0.48
C LEU A 89 12.71 -22.32 -0.72
N HIS A 90 12.96 -21.03 -0.55
CA HIS A 90 13.56 -20.19 -1.60
C HIS A 90 14.94 -20.70 -2.00
N TYR A 91 15.82 -20.97 -1.04
CA TYR A 91 17.16 -21.47 -1.33
C TYR A 91 17.13 -22.91 -1.89
N MET A 92 16.20 -23.75 -1.43
CA MET A 92 16.00 -25.08 -2.03
C MET A 92 15.52 -25.01 -3.48
N ALA A 93 14.59 -24.09 -3.78
CA ALA A 93 14.10 -23.87 -5.14
C ALA A 93 15.21 -23.33 -6.06
N LEU A 94 16.00 -22.35 -5.56
CA LEU A 94 17.15 -21.83 -6.29
C LEU A 94 18.18 -22.94 -6.59
N THR A 95 18.50 -23.77 -5.61
CA THR A 95 19.41 -24.90 -5.78
C THR A 95 18.87 -25.90 -6.81
N TYR A 96 17.59 -26.26 -6.72
CA TYR A 96 16.92 -27.10 -7.70
C TYR A 96 17.00 -26.52 -9.12
N PHE A 97 16.72 -25.22 -9.25
CA PHE A 97 16.83 -24.52 -10.53
C PHE A 97 18.26 -24.60 -11.09
N LEU A 98 19.27 -24.25 -10.28
CA LEU A 98 20.65 -24.27 -10.70
C LEU A 98 21.12 -25.68 -11.14
N VAL A 99 20.78 -26.70 -10.37
CA VAL A 99 21.11 -28.10 -10.70
C VAL A 99 20.47 -28.52 -12.01
N LYS A 100 19.17 -28.30 -12.16
CA LYS A 100 18.43 -28.69 -13.38
C LYS A 100 18.84 -27.89 -14.60
N PHE A 101 19.10 -26.61 -14.42
CA PHE A 101 19.57 -25.73 -15.49
C PHE A 101 21.00 -26.12 -15.95
N THR A 102 21.91 -26.38 -15.01
CA THR A 102 23.27 -26.83 -15.34
C THR A 102 23.24 -28.17 -16.07
N SER A 103 22.50 -29.16 -15.54
CA SER A 103 22.32 -30.46 -16.18
C SER A 103 21.76 -30.33 -17.62
N PHE A 104 20.78 -29.44 -17.81
CA PHE A 104 20.23 -29.14 -19.12
C PHE A 104 21.24 -28.52 -20.11
N LEU A 105 22.13 -27.62 -19.60
CA LEU A 105 23.15 -26.96 -20.42
C LEU A 105 24.31 -27.87 -20.78
N THR A 106 24.75 -28.77 -19.86
CA THR A 106 25.86 -29.68 -20.07
C THR A 106 25.44 -30.96 -20.79
N GLY A 107 24.16 -31.34 -20.69
CA GLY A 107 23.67 -32.63 -21.16
C GLY A 107 24.06 -33.79 -20.24
N GLU A 108 24.67 -33.54 -19.12
CA GLU A 108 25.08 -34.52 -18.13
C GLU A 108 24.09 -34.51 -16.94
N GLU A 109 23.60 -35.68 -16.55
CA GLU A 109 22.99 -35.81 -15.23
C GLU A 109 24.09 -35.64 -14.21
N LEU A 110 23.91 -34.63 -13.30
CA LEU A 110 24.83 -34.44 -12.19
C LEU A 110 24.83 -35.72 -11.34
N ASP A 111 25.91 -36.48 -11.44
CA ASP A 111 26.13 -37.68 -10.62
C ASP A 111 26.14 -37.23 -9.15
N ILE A 112 25.10 -37.62 -8.42
CA ILE A 112 25.04 -37.33 -7.00
C ILE A 112 26.06 -38.24 -6.35
N MET A 113 27.21 -37.69 -5.97
CA MET A 113 28.25 -38.41 -5.26
C MET A 113 27.66 -39.29 -4.16
N PRO A 114 28.13 -40.56 -4.00
CA PRO A 114 27.63 -41.47 -3.02
C PRO A 114 27.67 -40.86 -1.63
N ARG A 115 26.53 -40.89 -0.94
CA ARG A 115 26.33 -40.27 0.39
C ARG A 115 27.27 -40.94 1.40
N ARG A 116 28.22 -40.16 1.97
CA ARG A 116 28.94 -40.61 3.17
C ARG A 116 28.09 -40.27 4.40
N GLU A 117 27.99 -41.21 5.38
CA GLU A 117 27.21 -41.00 6.61
C GLU A 117 27.60 -39.72 7.37
N LYS A 118 28.88 -39.37 7.37
CA LYS A 118 29.38 -38.13 7.99
C LYS A 118 28.81 -36.83 7.36
N ASP A 119 28.37 -36.89 6.11
CA ASP A 119 27.83 -35.72 5.42
C ASP A 119 26.43 -35.33 5.95
N HIS A 120 25.70 -36.24 6.59
CA HIS A 120 24.40 -35.95 7.19
C HIS A 120 24.51 -34.96 8.37
N ILE A 121 25.47 -35.19 9.28
CA ILE A 121 25.66 -34.32 10.47
C ILE A 121 26.01 -32.90 10.01
N MET A 122 26.93 -32.78 9.04
CA MET A 122 27.32 -31.47 8.50
C MET A 122 26.14 -30.75 7.82
N ARG A 123 25.33 -31.48 7.04
CA ARG A 123 24.15 -30.90 6.36
C ARG A 123 23.10 -30.40 7.38
N TRP A 124 22.78 -31.24 8.39
CA TRP A 124 21.90 -30.83 9.47
C TRP A 124 22.44 -29.63 10.24
N GLY A 125 23.75 -29.62 10.52
CA GLY A 125 24.42 -28.46 11.14
C GLY A 125 24.26 -27.18 10.32
N VAL A 126 24.50 -27.23 9.01
CA VAL A 126 24.30 -26.09 8.11
C VAL A 126 22.85 -25.63 8.07
N MET A 127 21.90 -26.58 7.99
CA MET A 127 20.46 -26.25 7.97
C MET A 127 20.03 -25.57 9.29
N VAL A 128 20.49 -26.06 10.43
CA VAL A 128 20.20 -25.47 11.73
C VAL A 128 20.79 -24.07 11.85
N CYS A 129 22.06 -23.89 11.47
CA CYS A 129 22.69 -22.57 11.49
C CYS A 129 21.99 -21.59 10.55
N ALA A 130 21.63 -22.02 9.34
CA ALA A 130 20.86 -21.19 8.41
C ALA A 130 19.48 -20.82 8.96
N SER A 131 18.77 -21.77 9.60
CA SER A 131 17.46 -21.51 10.20
C SER A 131 17.55 -20.53 11.37
N ILE A 132 18.59 -20.64 12.21
CA ILE A 132 18.84 -19.66 13.30
C ILE A 132 19.13 -18.28 12.70
N PHE A 133 19.98 -18.22 11.67
CA PHE A 133 20.26 -16.95 10.97
C PHE A 133 18.99 -16.33 10.41
N PHE A 134 18.15 -17.11 9.72
CA PHE A 134 16.88 -16.61 9.18
C PHE A 134 15.87 -16.22 10.27
N ALA A 135 15.90 -16.89 11.41
CA ALA A 135 15.04 -16.50 12.54
C ALA A 135 15.45 -15.13 13.10
N ILE A 136 16.76 -14.88 13.21
CA ILE A 136 17.30 -13.57 13.64
C ILE A 136 17.00 -12.50 12.58
N GLU A 137 17.21 -12.80 11.31
CA GLU A 137 16.88 -11.90 10.20
C GLU A 137 15.38 -11.56 10.19
N GLY A 138 14.52 -12.58 10.33
CA GLY A 138 13.07 -12.44 10.38
C GLY A 138 12.60 -11.60 11.57
N TYR A 139 13.15 -11.87 12.74
CA TYR A 139 12.85 -11.07 13.94
C TYR A 139 13.24 -9.59 13.72
N ASN A 140 14.45 -9.34 13.28
CA ASN A 140 14.91 -7.97 13.03
C ASN A 140 14.09 -7.26 11.93
N TYR A 141 13.64 -7.99 10.91
CA TYR A 141 12.82 -7.44 9.83
C TYR A 141 11.41 -7.09 10.31
N LEU A 142 10.79 -7.96 11.12
CA LEU A 142 9.42 -7.78 11.61
C LEU A 142 9.34 -6.78 12.76
N GLU A 143 10.38 -6.68 13.60
CA GLU A 143 10.48 -5.74 14.72
C GLU A 143 11.22 -4.44 14.33
N ALA A 144 11.70 -4.34 13.08
CA ALA A 144 12.39 -3.14 12.64
C ALA A 144 11.48 -1.92 12.81
N PRO A 145 11.91 -0.86 13.52
CA PRO A 145 11.12 0.35 13.62
C PRO A 145 10.90 0.92 12.20
N VAL A 146 9.65 1.18 11.87
CA VAL A 146 9.32 1.88 10.64
C VAL A 146 9.87 3.30 10.78
N VAL A 147 10.97 3.58 10.08
CA VAL A 147 11.72 4.86 10.20
C VAL A 147 10.81 6.06 9.88
N ASN A 148 9.85 5.87 8.97
CA ASN A 148 8.80 6.84 8.67
C ASN A 148 7.49 6.06 8.56
N PRO A 149 6.76 5.87 9.68
CA PRO A 149 5.46 5.21 9.60
C PRO A 149 4.54 6.03 8.68
N PRO A 150 3.74 5.37 7.82
CA PRO A 150 2.75 6.08 7.02
C PRO A 150 1.77 6.81 7.92
N LEU A 151 1.37 8.01 7.51
CA LEU A 151 0.32 8.75 8.21
C LEU A 151 -1.00 7.99 8.11
N VAL A 152 -1.66 7.83 9.24
CA VAL A 152 -3.01 7.26 9.32
C VAL A 152 -4.00 8.40 9.15
N ILE A 153 -4.72 8.40 8.03
CA ILE A 153 -5.72 9.43 7.70
C ILE A 153 -7.10 8.76 7.69
N SER A 154 -8.00 9.26 8.51
CA SER A 154 -9.40 8.82 8.50
C SER A 154 -10.19 9.63 7.48
N HIS A 155 -10.80 8.95 6.50
CA HIS A 155 -11.52 9.57 5.39
C HIS A 155 -12.91 10.02 5.81
N ARG A 156 -13.27 11.28 5.52
CA ARG A 156 -14.57 11.93 5.85
C ARG A 156 -14.96 11.87 7.33
N GLY A 157 -13.99 11.80 8.21
CA GLY A 157 -14.23 11.73 9.65
C GLY A 157 -14.87 10.43 10.14
N VAL A 158 -14.91 9.37 9.35
CA VAL A 158 -15.53 8.07 9.71
C VAL A 158 -14.47 6.96 9.75
N SER A 159 -14.64 6.02 10.65
CA SER A 159 -13.85 4.79 10.72
C SER A 159 -14.77 3.59 10.89
N ASN A 160 -14.65 2.61 9.98
CA ASN A 160 -15.49 1.40 9.98
C ASN A 160 -17.01 1.67 10.06
N GLY A 161 -17.49 2.77 9.43
CA GLY A 161 -18.91 3.11 9.43
C GLY A 161 -19.45 3.52 10.80
N ASN A 162 -18.63 4.14 11.67
CA ASN A 162 -19.00 4.52 13.04
C ASN A 162 -19.97 5.72 13.16
N GLY A 163 -20.42 6.27 12.03
CA GLY A 163 -21.35 7.40 12.00
C GLY A 163 -21.64 7.89 10.59
N VAL A 164 -22.24 9.07 10.48
CA VAL A 164 -22.47 9.77 9.22
C VAL A 164 -21.21 10.58 8.88
N GLN A 165 -20.77 10.51 7.62
CA GLN A 165 -19.59 11.22 7.13
C GLN A 165 -19.69 12.73 7.38
N ASN A 166 -18.54 13.39 7.58
CA ASN A 166 -18.44 14.85 7.70
C ASN A 166 -19.31 15.46 8.83
N THR A 167 -19.45 14.77 9.95
CA THR A 167 -20.23 15.25 11.11
C THR A 167 -19.38 15.34 12.37
N VAL A 168 -19.78 16.22 13.29
CA VAL A 168 -19.10 16.41 14.59
C VAL A 168 -19.11 15.11 15.39
N GLU A 169 -20.22 14.35 15.37
CA GLU A 169 -20.35 13.10 16.10
C GLU A 169 -19.39 12.03 15.58
N SER A 170 -19.18 11.97 14.27
CA SER A 170 -18.20 11.05 13.67
C SER A 170 -16.78 11.46 13.97
N LEU A 171 -16.48 12.76 13.92
CA LEU A 171 -15.20 13.32 14.35
C LEU A 171 -14.85 12.89 15.77
N GLU A 172 -15.79 13.04 16.74
CA GLU A 172 -15.58 12.69 18.13
C GLU A 172 -15.24 11.19 18.32
N LYS A 173 -16.00 10.33 17.65
CA LYS A 173 -15.75 8.87 17.71
C LYS A 173 -14.42 8.49 17.06
N THR A 174 -14.11 9.11 15.93
CA THR A 174 -12.90 8.80 15.16
C THR A 174 -11.64 9.35 15.83
N ALA A 175 -11.71 10.52 16.46
CA ALA A 175 -10.59 11.09 17.22
C ALA A 175 -10.14 10.21 18.40
N GLN A 176 -11.04 9.39 18.98
CA GLN A 176 -10.68 8.42 20.02
C GLN A 176 -9.70 7.34 19.52
N LEU A 177 -9.69 7.07 18.22
CA LEU A 177 -8.76 6.13 17.58
C LEU A 177 -7.39 6.77 17.30
N LYS A 178 -7.25 8.09 17.54
CA LYS A 178 -6.01 8.87 17.39
C LYS A 178 -5.34 8.74 16.01
N PRO A 179 -6.07 8.93 14.90
CA PRO A 179 -5.42 9.02 13.60
C PRO A 179 -4.51 10.26 13.54
N ASP A 180 -3.49 10.25 12.68
CA ASP A 180 -2.61 11.41 12.48
C ASP A 180 -3.37 12.61 11.94
N LEU A 181 -4.30 12.35 11.00
CA LEU A 181 -5.19 13.34 10.40
C LEU A 181 -6.61 12.76 10.26
N ILE A 182 -7.61 13.62 10.38
CA ILE A 182 -8.97 13.34 9.94
C ILE A 182 -9.20 14.18 8.69
N GLU A 183 -9.42 13.49 7.57
CA GLU A 183 -9.79 14.13 6.32
C GLU A 183 -11.28 14.45 6.34
N MET A 184 -11.67 15.60 5.75
CA MET A 184 -13.05 16.06 5.70
C MET A 184 -13.25 17.08 4.58
N ASP A 185 -14.49 17.18 4.10
CA ASP A 185 -14.87 17.97 2.94
C ASP A 185 -15.70 19.19 3.32
N ILE A 186 -15.40 20.33 2.71
CA ILE A 186 -16.21 21.53 2.85
C ILE A 186 -16.68 22.07 1.51
N GLN A 187 -17.84 22.72 1.52
CA GLN A 187 -18.41 23.47 0.42
C GLN A 187 -18.95 24.82 0.89
N GLU A 188 -18.99 25.80 -0.03
CA GLU A 188 -19.61 27.09 0.24
C GLU A 188 -21.13 26.96 0.24
N THR A 189 -21.82 27.74 1.08
CA THR A 189 -23.28 27.85 1.14
C THR A 189 -23.77 29.07 0.36
N LYS A 190 -25.09 29.18 0.14
CA LYS A 190 -25.71 30.33 -0.53
C LYS A 190 -25.34 31.67 0.10
N ASP A 191 -25.19 31.72 1.40
CA ASP A 191 -24.85 32.91 2.18
C ASP A 191 -23.35 33.08 2.47
N GLY A 192 -22.51 32.34 1.69
CA GLY A 192 -21.04 32.45 1.77
C GLY A 192 -20.41 31.92 3.04
N GLN A 193 -21.13 31.06 3.78
CA GLN A 193 -20.59 30.30 4.91
C GLN A 193 -20.06 28.94 4.40
N PHE A 194 -19.54 28.10 5.31
CA PHE A 194 -18.95 26.81 4.94
C PHE A 194 -19.62 25.66 5.70
N VAL A 195 -19.98 24.64 4.95
CA VAL A 195 -20.71 23.46 5.45
C VAL A 195 -19.90 22.20 5.18
N MET A 196 -20.06 21.22 6.04
CA MET A 196 -19.44 19.90 5.93
C MET A 196 -20.23 19.05 4.93
N MET A 197 -19.70 18.85 3.72
CA MET A 197 -20.37 18.05 2.69
C MET A 197 -19.39 17.61 1.60
N HIS A 198 -19.38 16.31 1.32
CA HIS A 198 -18.61 15.76 0.18
C HIS A 198 -19.35 15.89 -1.14
N ASP A 199 -20.59 15.43 -1.20
CA ASP A 199 -21.32 15.30 -2.45
C ASP A 199 -21.77 16.66 -2.99
N ALA A 200 -21.83 16.79 -4.32
CA ALA A 200 -22.27 18.00 -4.98
C ALA A 200 -23.76 18.32 -4.70
N ASN A 201 -24.55 17.37 -4.19
CA ASN A 201 -25.93 17.57 -3.81
C ASN A 201 -26.31 16.73 -2.57
N LEU A 202 -27.42 17.10 -1.91
CA LEU A 202 -27.88 16.48 -0.68
C LEU A 202 -28.66 15.18 -0.90
N LYS A 203 -28.78 14.68 -2.15
CA LYS A 203 -29.66 13.56 -2.48
C LYS A 203 -29.20 12.26 -1.80
N GLY A 204 -27.90 12.03 -1.73
CA GLY A 204 -27.32 10.79 -1.17
C GLY A 204 -27.61 10.64 0.32
N LEU A 205 -27.40 11.70 1.10
CA LEU A 205 -27.49 11.67 2.55
C LEU A 205 -28.89 12.08 3.08
N ALA A 206 -29.61 12.99 2.38
CA ALA A 206 -30.86 13.56 2.83
C ALA A 206 -32.07 13.34 1.91
N GLY A 207 -31.86 12.71 0.73
CA GLY A 207 -32.91 12.56 -0.27
C GLY A 207 -33.37 13.85 -0.98
N ILE A 208 -32.67 14.99 -0.71
CA ILE A 208 -33.07 16.32 -1.20
C ILE A 208 -32.23 16.65 -2.45
N ASN A 209 -32.93 16.99 -3.55
CA ASN A 209 -32.26 17.36 -4.81
C ASN A 209 -31.93 18.86 -4.83
N LYS A 210 -31.02 19.29 -3.96
CA LYS A 210 -30.42 20.64 -3.89
C LYS A 210 -28.94 20.55 -3.64
N THR A 211 -28.19 21.57 -4.02
CA THR A 211 -26.75 21.70 -3.72
C THR A 211 -26.58 22.54 -2.44
N PRO A 212 -25.45 22.48 -1.72
CA PRO A 212 -25.16 23.36 -0.59
C PRO A 212 -25.30 24.86 -0.95
N GLN A 213 -24.92 25.23 -2.17
CA GLN A 213 -24.99 26.61 -2.66
C GLN A 213 -26.44 27.11 -2.92
N ASP A 214 -27.43 26.23 -2.89
CA ASP A 214 -28.86 26.61 -3.03
C ASP A 214 -29.51 27.00 -1.70
N LEU A 215 -28.84 26.73 -0.57
CA LEU A 215 -29.35 26.89 0.80
C LEU A 215 -28.40 27.70 1.66
N THR A 216 -28.95 28.45 2.62
CA THR A 216 -28.16 29.08 3.67
C THR A 216 -27.61 28.07 4.68
N LEU A 217 -26.58 28.42 5.44
CA LEU A 217 -26.04 27.53 6.45
C LEU A 217 -27.10 27.14 7.50
N GLU A 218 -27.96 28.08 7.91
CA GLU A 218 -29.00 27.81 8.88
C GLU A 218 -30.07 26.83 8.32
N GLU A 219 -30.42 26.91 7.03
CA GLU A 219 -31.29 25.95 6.38
C GLU A 219 -30.65 24.56 6.31
N LEU A 220 -29.37 24.48 5.98
CA LEU A 220 -28.59 23.23 5.91
C LEU A 220 -28.50 22.53 7.27
N LYS A 221 -28.25 23.26 8.35
CA LYS A 221 -28.17 22.72 9.73
C LYS A 221 -29.50 22.14 10.25
N GLN A 222 -30.63 22.40 9.60
CA GLN A 222 -31.92 21.79 9.96
C GLN A 222 -32.17 20.46 9.25
N ILE A 223 -31.36 20.10 8.24
CA ILE A 223 -31.56 18.91 7.43
C ILE A 223 -30.99 17.69 8.16
N ASP A 224 -31.82 16.67 8.30
CA ASP A 224 -31.44 15.36 8.79
C ASP A 224 -30.75 14.56 7.68
N ILE A 225 -29.62 13.92 8.00
CA ILE A 225 -28.82 13.10 7.11
C ILE A 225 -28.62 11.71 7.69
N HIS A 226 -28.56 10.71 6.80
CA HIS A 226 -28.53 9.30 7.17
C HIS A 226 -27.40 8.57 6.45
N GLU A 227 -26.60 7.83 7.18
CA GLU A 227 -25.57 6.95 6.63
C GLU A 227 -25.17 5.88 7.67
N ASN A 228 -24.78 4.69 7.23
CA ASN A 228 -24.29 3.61 8.09
C ASN A 228 -25.25 3.22 9.24
N GLY A 229 -26.55 3.48 9.10
CA GLY A 229 -27.54 3.24 10.16
C GLY A 229 -27.59 4.32 11.25
N TYR A 230 -26.89 5.42 11.06
CA TYR A 230 -26.93 6.60 11.94
C TYR A 230 -27.72 7.72 11.28
N GLU A 231 -28.29 8.58 12.12
CA GLU A 231 -28.99 9.78 11.75
C GLU A 231 -28.47 10.98 12.57
N THR A 232 -28.23 12.11 11.91
CA THR A 232 -27.79 13.35 12.54
C THR A 232 -28.11 14.54 11.63
N LYS A 233 -27.68 15.74 12.00
CA LYS A 233 -27.82 16.95 11.18
C LYS A 233 -26.52 17.30 10.46
N ILE A 234 -26.64 18.06 9.37
CA ILE A 234 -25.49 18.61 8.67
C ILE A 234 -24.72 19.57 9.62
N SER A 235 -23.42 19.38 9.71
CA SER A 235 -22.53 20.20 10.54
C SER A 235 -22.00 21.42 9.78
N SER A 236 -21.84 22.55 10.48
CA SER A 236 -21.08 23.66 9.95
C SER A 236 -19.56 23.40 10.05
N PHE A 237 -18.76 24.05 9.20
CA PHE A 237 -17.31 23.98 9.34
C PHE A 237 -16.84 24.66 10.63
N ASP A 238 -17.50 25.73 11.08
CA ASP A 238 -17.17 26.38 12.34
C ASP A 238 -17.27 25.43 13.53
N ASP A 239 -18.39 24.67 13.63
CA ASP A 239 -18.62 23.71 14.72
C ASP A 239 -17.62 22.55 14.65
N TYR A 240 -17.36 22.04 13.45
CA TYR A 240 -16.42 20.94 13.23
C TYR A 240 -14.97 21.32 13.56
N LEU A 241 -14.51 22.49 13.08
CA LEU A 241 -13.17 23.00 13.34
C LEU A 241 -12.98 23.31 14.83
N ALA A 242 -13.97 23.92 15.48
CA ALA A 242 -13.92 24.18 16.91
C ALA A 242 -13.76 22.90 17.71
N ARG A 243 -14.56 21.87 17.37
CA ARG A 243 -14.51 20.59 18.05
C ARG A 243 -13.20 19.83 17.80
N ALA A 244 -12.68 19.85 16.58
CA ALA A 244 -11.37 19.26 16.25
C ALA A 244 -10.24 19.91 17.09
N ASN A 245 -10.28 21.22 17.23
CA ASN A 245 -9.30 21.96 18.05
C ASN A 245 -9.39 21.61 19.55
N GLU A 246 -10.59 21.49 20.10
CA GLU A 246 -10.80 21.03 21.48
C GLU A 246 -10.25 19.63 21.73
N LEU A 247 -10.41 18.73 20.73
CA LEU A 247 -9.91 17.36 20.78
C LEU A 247 -8.40 17.25 20.44
N HIS A 248 -7.74 18.37 20.10
CA HIS A 248 -6.37 18.42 19.58
C HIS A 248 -6.16 17.49 18.35
N GLN A 249 -7.22 17.30 17.57
CA GLN A 249 -7.20 16.48 16.36
C GLN A 249 -6.85 17.31 15.14
N LYS A 250 -5.77 16.96 14.44
CA LYS A 250 -5.41 17.61 13.19
C LYS A 250 -6.33 17.18 12.05
N LEU A 251 -6.65 18.12 11.18
CA LEU A 251 -7.51 17.92 10.02
C LEU A 251 -6.72 17.99 8.71
N LEU A 252 -7.18 17.23 7.71
CA LEU A 252 -6.86 17.40 6.30
C LEU A 252 -8.13 17.93 5.62
N ILE A 253 -8.17 19.23 5.35
CA ILE A 253 -9.38 19.95 4.91
C ILE A 253 -9.43 19.93 3.39
N GLU A 254 -10.38 19.21 2.82
CA GLU A 254 -10.62 19.24 1.37
C GLU A 254 -11.59 20.35 1.00
N ILE A 255 -11.12 21.29 0.18
CA ILE A 255 -11.94 22.34 -0.39
C ILE A 255 -12.57 21.81 -1.68
N LYS A 256 -13.87 21.55 -1.65
CA LYS A 256 -14.66 21.23 -2.85
C LYS A 256 -15.07 22.51 -3.55
N THR A 257 -14.84 22.60 -4.84
CA THR A 257 -15.23 23.74 -5.66
C THR A 257 -16.43 23.42 -6.56
N SER A 258 -17.26 24.42 -6.81
CA SER A 258 -18.42 24.34 -7.68
C SER A 258 -18.48 25.56 -8.60
N HIS A 259 -19.10 25.40 -9.76
CA HIS A 259 -19.40 26.55 -10.63
C HIS A 259 -20.40 27.56 -10.03
N LYS A 260 -21.05 27.20 -8.92
CA LYS A 260 -22.00 28.06 -8.17
C LYS A 260 -21.31 28.84 -7.05
N ASP A 261 -20.06 28.54 -6.74
CA ASP A 261 -19.33 29.22 -5.67
C ASP A 261 -19.07 30.68 -6.05
N SER A 262 -18.99 31.51 -5.04
CA SER A 262 -18.70 32.92 -5.26
C SER A 262 -17.24 33.12 -5.68
N PRO A 263 -16.94 34.13 -6.51
CA PRO A 263 -15.57 34.42 -6.94
C PRO A 263 -14.59 34.63 -5.78
N GLN A 264 -15.06 35.11 -4.62
CA GLN A 264 -14.26 35.40 -3.43
C GLN A 264 -14.30 34.29 -2.37
N MET A 265 -14.78 33.09 -2.71
CA MET A 265 -14.92 31.97 -1.76
C MET A 265 -13.62 31.70 -1.00
N MET A 266 -12.50 31.54 -1.72
CA MET A 266 -11.22 31.24 -1.08
C MET A 266 -10.65 32.38 -0.25
N GLU A 267 -10.87 33.63 -0.67
CA GLU A 267 -10.44 34.78 0.08
C GLU A 267 -11.17 34.83 1.45
N ARG A 268 -12.51 34.70 1.42
CA ARG A 268 -13.30 34.63 2.68
C ARG A 268 -12.90 33.44 3.56
N PHE A 269 -12.65 32.30 2.96
CA PHE A 269 -12.22 31.12 3.70
C PHE A 269 -10.90 31.35 4.41
N LEU A 270 -9.90 31.83 3.69
CA LEU A 270 -8.56 32.06 4.25
C LEU A 270 -8.55 33.20 5.27
N ASP A 271 -9.28 34.30 5.03
CA ASP A 271 -9.42 35.40 5.98
C ASP A 271 -10.05 34.93 7.29
N LYS A 272 -11.06 34.05 7.23
CA LYS A 272 -11.77 33.57 8.43
C LYS A 272 -11.01 32.49 9.17
N TYR A 273 -10.36 31.54 8.44
CA TYR A 273 -9.84 30.31 9.03
C TYR A 273 -8.32 30.13 8.89
N GLY A 274 -7.66 30.81 7.95
CA GLY A 274 -6.26 30.55 7.59
C GLY A 274 -5.31 30.63 8.79
N ALA A 275 -5.47 31.63 9.64
CA ALA A 275 -4.66 31.79 10.86
C ALA A 275 -4.86 30.59 11.83
N LYS A 276 -6.10 30.15 12.02
CA LYS A 276 -6.41 28.97 12.87
C LYS A 276 -5.86 27.71 12.29
N ILE A 277 -6.01 27.49 10.98
CA ILE A 277 -5.47 26.33 10.27
C ILE A 277 -3.96 26.20 10.50
N LYS A 278 -3.22 27.31 10.36
CA LYS A 278 -1.77 27.37 10.62
C LYS A 278 -1.43 27.05 12.08
N VAL A 279 -2.08 27.75 13.03
CA VAL A 279 -1.79 27.65 14.47
C VAL A 279 -2.01 26.21 14.99
N TYR A 280 -3.10 25.55 14.56
CA TYR A 280 -3.42 24.20 15.00
C TYR A 280 -2.75 23.11 14.15
N GLY A 281 -2.01 23.48 13.11
CA GLY A 281 -1.28 22.56 12.26
C GLY A 281 -2.17 21.68 11.38
N HIS A 282 -3.35 22.19 11.01
CA HIS A 282 -4.21 21.55 10.01
C HIS A 282 -3.55 21.64 8.62
N GLN A 283 -3.96 20.76 7.74
CA GLN A 283 -3.48 20.68 6.36
C GLN A 283 -4.66 20.85 5.41
N MET A 284 -4.39 21.21 4.17
CA MET A 284 -5.42 21.42 3.16
C MET A 284 -5.17 20.58 1.91
N GLN A 285 -6.23 20.27 1.18
CA GLN A 285 -6.14 19.64 -0.14
C GLN A 285 -7.29 20.09 -1.04
N SER A 286 -7.13 19.94 -2.35
CA SER A 286 -8.20 20.17 -3.31
C SER A 286 -7.90 19.49 -4.65
N LEU A 287 -8.95 19.14 -5.39
CA LEU A 287 -8.92 18.77 -6.81
C LEU A 287 -8.81 20.00 -7.74
N ASP A 288 -9.01 21.21 -7.21
CA ASP A 288 -8.85 22.47 -7.95
C ASP A 288 -7.50 23.11 -7.64
N TYR A 289 -6.62 23.15 -8.66
CA TYR A 289 -5.30 23.74 -8.53
C TYR A 289 -5.33 25.22 -8.10
N LYS A 290 -6.39 25.96 -8.46
CA LYS A 290 -6.53 27.38 -8.05
C LYS A 290 -6.67 27.53 -6.54
N VAL A 291 -7.28 26.56 -5.86
CA VAL A 291 -7.34 26.53 -4.39
C VAL A 291 -5.93 26.42 -3.81
N VAL A 292 -5.13 25.48 -4.35
CA VAL A 292 -3.74 25.28 -3.90
C VAL A 292 -2.90 26.54 -4.12
N GLU A 293 -3.07 27.19 -5.25
CA GLU A 293 -2.40 28.45 -5.58
C GLU A 293 -2.78 29.56 -4.56
N LYS A 294 -4.07 29.73 -4.29
CA LYS A 294 -4.56 30.73 -3.32
C LYS A 294 -4.06 30.49 -1.90
N VAL A 295 -4.01 29.25 -1.43
CA VAL A 295 -3.44 28.91 -0.12
C VAL A 295 -1.95 29.25 -0.08
N ARG A 296 -1.20 28.94 -1.14
CA ARG A 296 0.24 29.25 -1.24
C ARG A 296 0.52 30.76 -1.32
N GLU A 297 -0.37 31.52 -1.97
CA GLU A 297 -0.30 32.99 -1.99
C GLU A 297 -0.57 33.58 -0.60
N TYR A 298 -1.54 33.02 0.13
CA TYR A 298 -1.89 33.47 1.48
C TYR A 298 -0.78 33.19 2.49
N ASP A 299 -0.33 31.93 2.61
CA ASP A 299 0.74 31.52 3.51
C ASP A 299 1.43 30.24 3.04
N LYS A 300 2.74 30.33 2.78
CA LYS A 300 3.55 29.20 2.28
C LYS A 300 3.77 28.11 3.32
N ASP A 301 3.58 28.40 4.60
CA ASP A 301 3.78 27.44 5.69
C ASP A 301 2.55 26.54 5.94
N ILE A 302 1.38 26.86 5.36
CA ILE A 302 0.22 25.97 5.41
C ILE A 302 0.45 24.81 4.43
N PRO A 303 0.54 23.55 4.91
CA PRO A 303 0.65 22.41 4.00
C PRO A 303 -0.61 22.30 3.15
N VAL A 304 -0.44 22.33 1.82
CA VAL A 304 -1.54 22.19 0.87
C VAL A 304 -1.15 21.23 -0.25
N TYR A 305 -2.07 20.34 -0.61
CA TYR A 305 -1.86 19.27 -1.58
C TYR A 305 -2.85 19.37 -2.74
N PHE A 306 -2.36 19.10 -3.93
CA PHE A 306 -3.19 18.91 -5.12
C PHE A 306 -3.49 17.42 -5.29
N ILE A 307 -4.77 17.08 -5.37
CA ILE A 307 -5.23 15.70 -5.59
C ILE A 307 -5.23 15.44 -7.09
N LEU A 308 -4.54 14.36 -7.53
CA LEU A 308 -4.41 13.94 -8.93
C LEU A 308 -5.45 12.89 -9.28
#